data_f5b5dcdb50b60de3ae2194da543f5af1
#
_entry.id   f5b5dcdb50b60de3ae2194da543f5af1
#
_cell.length_a   1.000
_cell.length_b   1.000
_cell.length_c   1.000
_cell.angle_alpha   90.00
_cell.angle_beta   90.00
_cell.angle_gamma   90.00
#
_symmetry.space_group_name_H-M   'P 1'
#
loop_
_entity.id
_entity.type
_entity.pdbx_description
1 polymer ?
#
loop_
_entity_poly.entity_id
_entity_poly.type
_entity_poly.pdbx_seq_one_letter_code
_entity_poly.pdbx_strand_id
1 'polypeptide(L)'
;MIGSPSALPALVDLLGDADREIAQAAQESLASIPGTKVDAAIMAMLADGTTDRRITAMDLIVRRRMITAIPALIDTAGGTDAKLRTVAVNKLGELAGPAELPRLLDLLAKAQGSEDLEATEQALSAICLKAEKPDSSVGLVEARLAQAQPAQKCALLRVLGSIGGANALRAVRGAVSDPNAEVHATAIRVMGGWNTADAAPDLLELARTATSPTDKMICLRGYLALAGHGDLPTDQRLTMCRQAAPLALKDDEKKLLLAALGGIASV
;
A
#
# COMPACT_ATOMS: atom_id res chain seq x y z
N MET A 1 -38.56 -12.51 -6.93
CA MET A 1 -38.16 -13.01 -5.59
C MET A 1 -36.76 -13.57 -5.71
N ILE A 2 -35.78 -12.89 -5.18
CA ILE A 2 -34.37 -13.28 -5.29
C ILE A 2 -34.08 -14.17 -4.08
N GLY A 3 -33.80 -15.48 -4.35
CA GLY A 3 -33.18 -16.42 -3.42
C GLY A 3 -34.00 -16.82 -2.18
N SER A 4 -34.66 -17.98 -2.25
CA SER A 4 -35.22 -18.59 -1.03
C SER A 4 -34.07 -19.08 -0.14
N PRO A 5 -34.10 -18.85 1.19
CA PRO A 5 -33.13 -19.44 2.14
C PRO A 5 -33.00 -20.97 2.07
N SER A 6 -34.00 -21.64 1.49
CA SER A 6 -33.96 -23.10 1.24
C SER A 6 -32.98 -23.53 0.14
N ALA A 7 -32.57 -22.59 -0.75
CA ALA A 7 -31.57 -22.86 -1.78
C ALA A 7 -30.12 -22.77 -1.27
N LEU A 8 -29.89 -22.26 -0.05
CA LEU A 8 -28.54 -22.00 0.48
C LEU A 8 -27.62 -23.23 0.50
N PRO A 9 -28.04 -24.43 0.96
CA PRO A 9 -27.16 -25.61 0.92
C PRO A 9 -26.73 -25.97 -0.49
N ALA A 10 -27.67 -25.96 -1.45
CA ALA A 10 -27.38 -26.28 -2.84
C ALA A 10 -26.40 -25.25 -3.47
N LEU A 11 -26.55 -23.96 -3.17
CA LEU A 11 -25.63 -22.94 -3.66
C LEU A 11 -24.22 -23.08 -3.08
N VAL A 12 -24.12 -23.46 -1.81
CA VAL A 12 -22.82 -23.74 -1.15
C VAL A 12 -22.14 -24.97 -1.76
N ASP A 13 -22.90 -26.00 -2.12
CA ASP A 13 -22.35 -27.20 -2.77
C ASP A 13 -21.88 -26.89 -4.20
N LEU A 14 -22.64 -26.09 -4.96
CA LEU A 14 -22.30 -25.68 -6.32
C LEU A 14 -21.07 -24.75 -6.42
N LEU A 15 -20.60 -24.17 -5.32
CA LEU A 15 -19.31 -23.44 -5.32
C LEU A 15 -18.10 -24.34 -5.66
N GLY A 16 -18.23 -25.65 -5.48
CA GLY A 16 -17.21 -26.63 -5.82
C GLY A 16 -17.49 -27.39 -7.12
N ASP A 17 -18.41 -26.92 -7.95
CA ASP A 17 -18.74 -27.56 -9.22
C ASP A 17 -17.54 -27.58 -10.17
N ALA A 18 -17.40 -28.66 -10.95
CA ALA A 18 -16.35 -28.80 -11.95
C ALA A 18 -16.52 -27.79 -13.12
N ASP A 19 -17.76 -27.39 -13.38
CA ASP A 19 -18.08 -26.34 -14.31
C ASP A 19 -17.90 -24.97 -13.64
N ARG A 20 -16.93 -24.20 -14.15
CA ARG A 20 -16.60 -22.87 -13.64
C ARG A 20 -17.73 -21.86 -13.76
N GLU A 21 -18.58 -21.97 -14.79
CA GLU A 21 -19.71 -21.06 -14.96
C GLU A 21 -20.78 -21.31 -13.90
N ILE A 22 -21.01 -22.59 -13.56
CA ILE A 22 -21.92 -22.96 -12.46
C ILE A 22 -21.39 -22.48 -11.12
N ALA A 23 -20.10 -22.72 -10.83
CA ALA A 23 -19.47 -22.26 -9.58
C ALA A 23 -19.51 -20.73 -9.45
N GLN A 24 -19.26 -20.00 -10.54
CA GLN A 24 -19.33 -18.54 -10.57
C GLN A 24 -20.78 -18.05 -10.36
N ALA A 25 -21.77 -18.65 -11.01
CA ALA A 25 -23.18 -18.29 -10.85
C ALA A 25 -23.66 -18.52 -9.39
N ALA A 26 -23.19 -19.62 -8.75
CA ALA A 26 -23.45 -19.88 -7.34
C ALA A 26 -22.80 -18.82 -6.43
N GLN A 27 -21.57 -18.40 -6.72
CA GLN A 27 -20.88 -17.34 -6.00
C GLN A 27 -21.59 -15.99 -6.14
N GLU A 28 -22.01 -15.62 -7.33
CA GLU A 28 -22.78 -14.39 -7.60
C GLU A 28 -24.13 -14.39 -6.87
N SER A 29 -24.80 -15.54 -6.87
CA SER A 29 -26.06 -15.72 -6.13
C SER A 29 -25.87 -15.55 -4.63
N LEU A 30 -24.86 -16.19 -4.03
CA LEU A 30 -24.52 -16.02 -2.61
C LEU A 30 -24.09 -14.60 -2.25
N ALA A 31 -23.42 -13.91 -3.16
CA ALA A 31 -23.05 -12.50 -2.95
C ALA A 31 -24.28 -11.58 -2.89
N SER A 32 -25.34 -11.89 -3.67
CA SER A 32 -26.52 -11.04 -3.80
C SER A 32 -27.68 -11.35 -2.85
N ILE A 33 -27.81 -12.61 -2.37
CA ILE A 33 -28.88 -13.01 -1.45
C ILE A 33 -28.68 -12.34 -0.08
N PRO A 34 -29.63 -11.51 0.40
CA PRO A 34 -29.51 -10.88 1.71
C PRO A 34 -29.82 -11.86 2.84
N GLY A 35 -29.28 -11.59 4.02
CA GLY A 35 -29.71 -12.22 5.27
C GLY A 35 -28.60 -12.93 6.03
N THR A 36 -28.79 -12.97 7.34
CA THR A 36 -27.81 -13.50 8.33
C THR A 36 -27.51 -14.98 8.18
N LYS A 37 -28.45 -15.77 7.62
CA LYS A 37 -28.23 -17.20 7.36
C LYS A 37 -27.16 -17.42 6.29
N VAL A 38 -27.14 -16.59 5.25
CA VAL A 38 -26.10 -16.64 4.20
C VAL A 38 -24.77 -16.22 4.78
N ASP A 39 -24.74 -15.14 5.57
CA ASP A 39 -23.53 -14.69 6.24
C ASP A 39 -22.97 -15.77 7.19
N ALA A 40 -23.83 -16.45 7.95
CA ALA A 40 -23.42 -17.55 8.81
C ALA A 40 -22.82 -18.74 8.03
N ALA A 41 -23.40 -19.09 6.87
CA ALA A 41 -22.85 -20.15 6.02
C ALA A 41 -21.48 -19.79 5.45
N ILE A 42 -21.29 -18.52 5.02
CA ILE A 42 -20.01 -18.01 4.55
C ILE A 42 -18.96 -18.06 5.68
N MET A 43 -19.33 -17.66 6.89
CA MET A 43 -18.45 -17.73 8.06
C MET A 43 -18.07 -19.18 8.42
N ALA A 44 -18.99 -20.12 8.31
CA ALA A 44 -18.71 -21.55 8.49
C ALA A 44 -17.73 -22.07 7.43
N MET A 45 -17.89 -21.65 6.16
CA MET A 45 -16.93 -22.02 5.10
C MET A 45 -15.52 -21.45 5.38
N LEU A 46 -15.41 -20.25 5.94
CA LEU A 46 -14.13 -19.67 6.33
C LEU A 46 -13.46 -20.47 7.46
N ALA A 47 -14.24 -20.95 8.43
CA ALA A 47 -13.72 -21.69 9.59
C ALA A 47 -13.25 -23.10 9.24
N ASP A 48 -14.07 -23.90 8.55
CA ASP A 48 -13.89 -25.34 8.39
C ASP A 48 -13.74 -25.81 6.94
N GLY A 49 -13.62 -24.88 5.99
CA GLY A 49 -13.49 -25.22 4.58
C GLY A 49 -12.08 -25.70 4.19
N THR A 50 -11.98 -26.38 3.03
CA THR A 50 -10.70 -26.56 2.35
C THR A 50 -10.09 -25.20 2.00
N THR A 51 -8.78 -25.12 1.70
CA THR A 51 -8.11 -23.87 1.34
C THR A 51 -8.87 -23.10 0.26
N ASP A 52 -9.34 -23.76 -0.80
CA ASP A 52 -10.06 -23.08 -1.90
C ASP A 52 -11.47 -22.61 -1.46
N ARG A 53 -12.19 -23.38 -0.65
CA ARG A 53 -13.47 -22.94 -0.07
C ARG A 53 -13.31 -21.74 0.87
N ARG A 54 -12.25 -21.72 1.67
CA ARG A 54 -11.92 -20.60 2.55
C ARG A 54 -11.60 -19.32 1.74
N ILE A 55 -10.87 -19.46 0.62
CA ILE A 55 -10.62 -18.34 -0.30
C ILE A 55 -11.92 -17.82 -0.88
N THR A 56 -12.80 -18.71 -1.37
CA THR A 56 -14.13 -18.32 -1.87
C THR A 56 -14.97 -17.62 -0.79
N ALA A 57 -14.90 -18.10 0.45
CA ALA A 57 -15.58 -17.44 1.58
C ALA A 57 -15.03 -16.02 1.81
N MET A 58 -13.71 -15.82 1.74
CA MET A 58 -13.10 -14.49 1.88
C MET A 58 -13.52 -13.54 0.75
N ASP A 59 -13.64 -14.02 -0.49
CA ASP A 59 -14.17 -13.23 -1.60
C ASP A 59 -15.63 -12.83 -1.37
N LEU A 60 -16.46 -13.74 -0.90
CA LEU A 60 -17.87 -13.47 -0.56
C LEU A 60 -17.98 -12.47 0.60
N ILE A 61 -17.14 -12.57 1.62
CA ILE A 61 -17.07 -11.62 2.75
C ILE A 61 -16.86 -10.19 2.23
N VAL A 62 -15.92 -9.99 1.32
CA VAL A 62 -15.63 -8.66 0.75
C VAL A 62 -16.79 -8.17 -0.13
N ARG A 63 -17.28 -9.01 -1.06
CA ARG A 63 -18.39 -8.66 -1.96
C ARG A 63 -19.66 -8.25 -1.18
N ARG A 64 -19.93 -8.91 -0.07
CA ARG A 64 -21.06 -8.63 0.82
C ARG A 64 -20.80 -7.55 1.85
N ARG A 65 -19.58 -7.01 1.91
CA ARG A 65 -19.12 -6.03 2.90
C ARG A 65 -19.39 -6.47 4.35
N MET A 66 -19.06 -7.72 4.67
CA MET A 66 -19.28 -8.29 6.01
C MET A 66 -18.24 -7.77 7.01
N ILE A 67 -18.42 -6.56 7.50
CA ILE A 67 -17.48 -5.92 8.47
C ILE A 67 -17.31 -6.76 9.74
N THR A 68 -18.36 -7.47 10.16
CA THR A 68 -18.32 -8.38 11.32
C THR A 68 -17.37 -9.56 11.15
N ALA A 69 -16.93 -9.86 9.92
CA ALA A 69 -15.98 -10.92 9.62
C ALA A 69 -14.50 -10.48 9.75
N ILE A 70 -14.23 -9.19 9.96
CA ILE A 70 -12.84 -8.66 10.08
C ILE A 70 -12.02 -9.42 11.13
N PRO A 71 -12.52 -9.72 12.35
CA PRO A 71 -11.75 -10.50 13.32
C PRO A 71 -11.33 -11.88 12.80
N ALA A 72 -12.22 -12.61 12.13
CA ALA A 72 -11.92 -13.92 11.56
C ALA A 72 -10.92 -13.86 10.39
N LEU A 73 -10.95 -12.77 9.59
CA LEU A 73 -9.92 -12.52 8.58
C LEU A 73 -8.55 -12.24 9.21
N ILE A 74 -8.49 -11.49 10.31
CA ILE A 74 -7.25 -11.23 11.05
C ILE A 74 -6.68 -12.54 11.62
N ASP A 75 -7.54 -13.39 12.20
CA ASP A 75 -7.13 -14.69 12.71
C ASP A 75 -6.58 -15.58 11.57
N THR A 76 -7.25 -15.58 10.41
CA THR A 76 -6.78 -16.30 9.22
C THR A 76 -5.45 -15.76 8.71
N ALA A 77 -5.27 -14.44 8.70
CA ALA A 77 -4.02 -13.78 8.32
C ALA A 77 -2.85 -14.09 9.27
N GLY A 78 -3.13 -14.44 10.52
CA GLY A 78 -2.16 -14.91 11.51
C GLY A 78 -1.92 -16.43 11.51
N GLY A 79 -2.59 -17.18 10.63
CA GLY A 79 -2.55 -18.66 10.58
C GLY A 79 -1.26 -19.22 9.97
N THR A 80 -1.21 -20.56 9.86
CA THR A 80 -0.03 -21.29 9.36
C THR A 80 0.00 -21.47 7.84
N ASP A 81 -1.16 -21.47 7.17
CA ASP A 81 -1.27 -21.64 5.72
C ASP A 81 -0.89 -20.33 5.01
N ALA A 82 0.22 -20.34 4.29
CA ALA A 82 0.77 -19.16 3.61
C ALA A 82 -0.21 -18.56 2.59
N LYS A 83 -0.89 -19.41 1.78
CA LYS A 83 -1.86 -18.97 0.78
C LYS A 83 -3.05 -18.25 1.44
N LEU A 84 -3.55 -18.80 2.54
CA LEU A 84 -4.67 -18.20 3.29
C LEU A 84 -4.24 -16.90 3.98
N ARG A 85 -3.02 -16.82 4.54
CA ARG A 85 -2.52 -15.59 5.14
C ARG A 85 -2.51 -14.45 4.13
N THR A 86 -1.85 -14.65 2.99
CA THR A 86 -1.72 -13.63 1.94
C THR A 86 -3.10 -13.18 1.43
N VAL A 87 -4.01 -14.13 1.15
CA VAL A 87 -5.37 -13.79 0.70
C VAL A 87 -6.13 -13.02 1.78
N ALA A 88 -6.10 -13.47 3.04
CA ALA A 88 -6.80 -12.81 4.13
C ALA A 88 -6.31 -11.37 4.34
N VAL A 89 -5.00 -11.13 4.26
CA VAL A 89 -4.42 -9.78 4.36
C VAL A 89 -4.90 -8.88 3.21
N ASN A 90 -4.91 -9.39 1.98
CA ASN A 90 -5.43 -8.63 0.83
C ASN A 90 -6.91 -8.26 1.05
N LYS A 91 -7.74 -9.21 1.52
CA LYS A 91 -9.15 -8.95 1.82
C LYS A 91 -9.36 -7.97 2.98
N LEU A 92 -8.47 -7.98 3.97
CA LEU A 92 -8.43 -6.95 5.01
C LEU A 92 -8.13 -5.56 4.40
N GLY A 93 -7.18 -5.45 3.48
CA GLY A 93 -6.90 -4.20 2.76
C GLY A 93 -8.12 -3.65 2.01
N GLU A 94 -8.97 -4.54 1.44
CA GLU A 94 -10.19 -4.16 0.75
C GLU A 94 -11.31 -3.74 1.73
N LEU A 95 -11.53 -4.48 2.82
CA LEU A 95 -12.70 -4.40 3.69
C LEU A 95 -12.50 -3.53 4.94
N ALA A 96 -11.32 -3.62 5.57
CA ALA A 96 -11.05 -2.98 6.85
C ALA A 96 -10.85 -1.46 6.71
N GLY A 97 -11.06 -0.76 7.81
CA GLY A 97 -10.84 0.67 7.96
C GLY A 97 -9.66 1.00 8.87
N PRO A 98 -9.40 2.30 9.11
CA PRO A 98 -8.26 2.77 9.90
C PRO A 98 -8.23 2.26 11.35
N ALA A 99 -9.37 1.87 11.91
CA ALA A 99 -9.46 1.29 13.26
C ALA A 99 -8.64 -0.02 13.40
N GLU A 100 -8.44 -0.75 12.29
CA GLU A 100 -7.72 -2.03 12.28
C GLU A 100 -6.21 -1.86 12.03
N LEU A 101 -5.73 -0.63 11.83
CA LEU A 101 -4.31 -0.34 11.56
C LEU A 101 -3.36 -0.96 12.59
N PRO A 102 -3.61 -0.90 13.93
CA PRO A 102 -2.70 -1.53 14.90
C PRO A 102 -2.56 -3.03 14.69
N ARG A 103 -3.65 -3.73 14.36
CA ARG A 103 -3.66 -5.18 14.12
C ARG A 103 -2.90 -5.56 12.85
N LEU A 104 -3.02 -4.76 11.77
CA LEU A 104 -2.24 -5.00 10.56
C LEU A 104 -0.74 -4.71 10.77
N LEU A 105 -0.39 -3.73 11.58
CA LEU A 105 1.00 -3.49 11.99
C LEU A 105 1.57 -4.67 12.78
N ASP A 106 0.74 -5.36 13.58
CA ASP A 106 1.14 -6.60 14.27
C ASP A 106 1.29 -7.78 13.29
N LEU A 107 0.46 -7.87 12.25
CA LEU A 107 0.64 -8.85 11.17
C LEU A 107 1.94 -8.61 10.40
N LEU A 108 2.27 -7.36 10.07
CA LEU A 108 3.54 -7.01 9.43
C LEU A 108 4.74 -7.47 10.27
N ALA A 109 4.68 -7.28 11.60
CA ALA A 109 5.75 -7.72 12.50
C ALA A 109 5.93 -9.24 12.55
N LYS A 110 4.89 -10.00 12.19
CA LYS A 110 4.87 -11.47 12.17
C LYS A 110 4.99 -12.06 10.76
N ALA A 111 5.13 -11.23 9.72
CA ALA A 111 5.18 -11.66 8.33
C ALA A 111 6.28 -12.71 8.09
N GLN A 112 5.94 -13.80 7.40
CA GLN A 112 6.80 -14.94 7.13
C GLN A 112 7.22 -14.97 5.66
N GLY A 113 8.16 -14.11 5.29
CA GLY A 113 8.65 -14.05 3.92
C GLY A 113 8.16 -12.82 3.14
N SER A 114 8.61 -12.71 1.89
CA SER A 114 8.39 -11.54 1.06
C SER A 114 6.93 -11.34 0.66
N GLU A 115 6.20 -12.44 0.37
CA GLU A 115 4.79 -12.37 -0.05
C GLU A 115 3.88 -11.83 1.06
N ASP A 116 4.05 -12.34 2.30
CA ASP A 116 3.29 -11.85 3.45
C ASP A 116 3.60 -10.38 3.73
N LEU A 117 4.89 -10.00 3.59
CA LEU A 117 5.35 -8.63 3.82
C LEU A 117 4.73 -7.66 2.80
N GLU A 118 4.77 -8.03 1.52
CA GLU A 118 4.23 -7.23 0.41
C GLU A 118 2.70 -7.08 0.52
N ALA A 119 2.00 -8.19 0.76
CA ALA A 119 0.54 -8.15 0.95
C ALA A 119 0.15 -7.25 2.14
N THR A 120 0.90 -7.34 3.25
CA THR A 120 0.62 -6.54 4.44
C THR A 120 0.95 -5.06 4.22
N GLU A 121 2.02 -4.75 3.50
CA GLU A 121 2.36 -3.38 3.07
C GLU A 121 1.24 -2.75 2.23
N GLN A 122 0.73 -3.50 1.24
CA GLN A 122 -0.36 -3.03 0.38
C GLN A 122 -1.65 -2.80 1.19
N ALA A 123 -1.99 -3.73 2.09
CA ALA A 123 -3.15 -3.60 2.97
C ALA A 123 -3.03 -2.39 3.92
N LEU A 124 -1.86 -2.18 4.52
CA LEU A 124 -1.57 -1.02 5.37
C LEU A 124 -1.74 0.30 4.60
N SER A 125 -1.16 0.39 3.40
CA SER A 125 -1.30 1.56 2.54
C SER A 125 -2.77 1.84 2.21
N ALA A 126 -3.52 0.80 1.80
CA ALA A 126 -4.94 0.94 1.48
C ALA A 126 -5.78 1.42 2.68
N ILE A 127 -5.50 0.92 3.88
CA ILE A 127 -6.22 1.30 5.11
C ILE A 127 -5.87 2.72 5.55
N CYS A 128 -4.59 3.11 5.49
CA CYS A 128 -4.17 4.47 5.83
C CYS A 128 -4.83 5.51 4.91
N LEU A 129 -4.95 5.21 3.61
CA LEU A 129 -5.57 6.10 2.63
C LEU A 129 -7.11 6.21 2.78
N LYS A 130 -7.77 5.26 3.47
CA LYS A 130 -9.20 5.34 3.80
C LYS A 130 -9.49 6.25 4.98
N ALA A 131 -8.49 6.69 5.74
CA ALA A 131 -8.68 7.62 6.83
C ALA A 131 -9.11 9.00 6.29
N GLU A 132 -10.03 9.69 6.98
CA GLU A 132 -10.41 11.07 6.63
C GLU A 132 -9.18 12.00 6.60
N LYS A 133 -8.23 11.74 7.47
CA LYS A 133 -6.93 12.42 7.53
C LYS A 133 -5.84 11.35 7.55
N PRO A 134 -5.29 10.95 6.40
CA PRO A 134 -4.23 9.92 6.32
C PRO A 134 -3.06 10.19 7.26
N ASP A 135 -2.68 11.44 7.44
CA ASP A 135 -1.62 11.89 8.36
C ASP A 135 -1.83 11.43 9.82
N SER A 136 -3.09 11.17 10.25
CA SER A 136 -3.38 10.63 11.58
C SER A 136 -2.80 9.22 11.81
N SER A 137 -2.52 8.49 10.74
CA SER A 137 -1.94 7.14 10.78
C SER A 137 -0.42 7.15 10.94
N VAL A 138 0.24 8.27 10.61
CA VAL A 138 1.71 8.38 10.58
C VAL A 138 2.34 8.04 11.92
N GLY A 139 1.79 8.53 13.02
CA GLY A 139 2.36 8.29 14.35
C GLY A 139 2.42 6.80 14.75
N LEU A 140 1.40 6.02 14.35
CA LEU A 140 1.38 4.57 14.61
C LEU A 140 2.41 3.84 13.73
N VAL A 141 2.53 4.23 12.45
CA VAL A 141 3.51 3.66 11.52
C VAL A 141 4.93 4.00 11.95
N GLU A 142 5.20 5.25 12.35
CA GLU A 142 6.51 5.73 12.82
C GLU A 142 6.94 5.00 14.12
N ALA A 143 6.02 4.81 15.06
CA ALA A 143 6.30 4.06 16.28
C ALA A 143 6.70 2.61 15.99
N ARG A 144 6.08 1.98 15.00
CA ARG A 144 6.43 0.62 14.58
C ARG A 144 7.76 0.59 13.82
N LEU A 145 8.04 1.59 12.97
CA LEU A 145 9.29 1.73 12.21
C LEU A 145 10.52 1.71 13.14
N ALA A 146 10.45 2.35 14.29
CA ALA A 146 11.56 2.41 15.25
C ALA A 146 11.98 1.03 15.80
N GLN A 147 11.08 0.04 15.80
CA GLN A 147 11.31 -1.29 16.40
C GLN A 147 11.41 -2.41 15.33
N ALA A 148 11.22 -2.06 14.06
CA ALA A 148 11.09 -3.04 12.97
C ALA A 148 12.44 -3.58 12.50
N GLN A 149 12.44 -4.82 11.98
CA GLN A 149 13.56 -5.39 11.25
C GLN A 149 13.73 -4.70 9.88
N PRO A 150 14.92 -4.75 9.24
CA PRO A 150 15.19 -4.00 8.01
C PRO A 150 14.13 -4.16 6.90
N ALA A 151 13.69 -5.38 6.60
CA ALA A 151 12.69 -5.63 5.57
C ALA A 151 11.33 -5.00 5.92
N GLN A 152 10.92 -5.07 7.20
CA GLN A 152 9.71 -4.43 7.70
C GLN A 152 9.82 -2.90 7.69
N LYS A 153 11.01 -2.35 8.01
CA LYS A 153 11.28 -0.91 7.89
C LYS A 153 11.07 -0.45 6.44
N CYS A 154 11.59 -1.21 5.47
CA CYS A 154 11.41 -0.89 4.05
C CYS A 154 9.92 -0.85 3.66
N ALA A 155 9.11 -1.80 4.13
CA ALA A 155 7.67 -1.81 3.91
C ALA A 155 6.99 -0.59 4.56
N LEU A 156 7.30 -0.29 5.83
CA LEU A 156 6.73 0.85 6.54
C LEU A 156 7.13 2.20 5.90
N LEU A 157 8.35 2.33 5.38
CA LEU A 157 8.76 3.52 4.63
C LEU A 157 7.94 3.72 3.35
N ARG A 158 7.61 2.65 2.63
CA ARG A 158 6.75 2.73 1.45
C ARG A 158 5.30 3.07 1.83
N VAL A 159 4.80 2.54 2.96
CA VAL A 159 3.49 2.96 3.53
C VAL A 159 3.50 4.46 3.85
N LEU A 160 4.55 4.98 4.51
CA LEU A 160 4.70 6.41 4.78
C LEU A 160 4.73 7.24 3.49
N GLY A 161 5.42 6.76 2.46
CA GLY A 161 5.41 7.39 1.14
C GLY A 161 4.03 7.44 0.50
N SER A 162 3.21 6.40 0.69
CA SER A 162 1.82 6.36 0.21
C SER A 162 0.90 7.32 0.98
N ILE A 163 1.12 7.48 2.29
CA ILE A 163 0.37 8.44 3.12
C ILE A 163 0.69 9.87 2.70
N GLY A 164 1.96 10.19 2.48
CA GLY A 164 2.42 11.53 2.15
C GLY A 164 2.32 12.52 3.32
N GLY A 165 2.52 13.80 3.03
CA GLY A 165 2.42 14.89 4.01
C GLY A 165 3.69 15.09 4.87
N ALA A 166 3.73 16.20 5.59
CA ALA A 166 4.95 16.66 6.27
C ALA A 166 5.43 15.72 7.40
N ASN A 167 4.52 15.06 8.10
CA ASN A 167 4.89 14.12 9.16
C ASN A 167 5.50 12.83 8.60
N ALA A 168 4.91 12.28 7.54
CA ALA A 168 5.45 11.10 6.85
C ALA A 168 6.82 11.41 6.22
N LEU A 169 6.96 12.60 5.58
CA LEU A 169 8.24 13.04 5.02
C LEU A 169 9.34 13.12 6.09
N ARG A 170 9.01 13.68 7.27
CA ARG A 170 9.97 13.74 8.39
C ARG A 170 10.44 12.36 8.81
N ALA A 171 9.54 11.38 8.91
CA ALA A 171 9.88 10.01 9.27
C ALA A 171 10.77 9.34 8.20
N VAL A 172 10.44 9.51 6.91
CA VAL A 172 11.26 9.00 5.80
C VAL A 172 12.63 9.66 5.77
N ARG A 173 12.71 10.97 5.98
CA ARG A 173 13.98 11.72 6.09
C ARG A 173 14.89 11.13 7.17
N GLY A 174 14.34 10.78 8.34
CA GLY A 174 15.12 10.14 9.42
C GLY A 174 15.75 8.82 8.99
N ALA A 175 15.11 8.06 8.12
CA ALA A 175 15.60 6.78 7.63
C ALA A 175 16.68 6.89 6.51
N VAL A 176 16.90 8.07 5.93
CA VAL A 176 18.00 8.30 4.98
C VAL A 176 19.37 8.04 5.61
N SER A 177 19.51 8.19 6.91
CA SER A 177 20.76 7.91 7.64
C SER A 177 20.75 6.53 8.32
N ASP A 178 19.83 5.63 7.99
CA ASP A 178 19.80 4.29 8.58
C ASP A 178 21.08 3.52 8.18
N PRO A 179 21.76 2.85 9.12
CA PRO A 179 23.00 2.10 8.85
C PRO A 179 22.76 0.88 7.94
N ASN A 180 21.53 0.40 7.81
CA ASN A 180 21.20 -0.68 6.90
C ASN A 180 21.05 -0.12 5.47
N ALA A 181 21.84 -0.64 4.54
CA ALA A 181 21.91 -0.16 3.15
C ALA A 181 20.56 -0.30 2.40
N GLU A 182 19.76 -1.31 2.72
CA GLU A 182 18.45 -1.52 2.08
C GLU A 182 17.42 -0.50 2.58
N VAL A 183 17.42 -0.21 3.89
CA VAL A 183 16.57 0.81 4.50
C VAL A 183 16.92 2.19 3.96
N HIS A 184 18.22 2.54 3.94
CA HIS A 184 18.73 3.76 3.31
C HIS A 184 18.26 3.90 1.86
N ALA A 185 18.52 2.87 1.04
CA ALA A 185 18.15 2.91 -0.38
C ALA A 185 16.62 3.00 -0.59
N THR A 186 15.82 2.41 0.31
CA THR A 186 14.37 2.52 0.27
C THR A 186 13.91 3.92 0.64
N ALA A 187 14.48 4.53 1.69
CA ALA A 187 14.19 5.91 2.08
C ALA A 187 14.50 6.89 0.92
N ILE A 188 15.64 6.74 0.26
CA ILE A 188 16.01 7.55 -0.92
C ILE A 188 15.00 7.38 -2.06
N ARG A 189 14.57 6.14 -2.36
CA ARG A 189 13.57 5.91 -3.42
C ARG A 189 12.21 6.51 -3.08
N VAL A 190 11.78 6.36 -1.83
CA VAL A 190 10.50 6.94 -1.36
C VAL A 190 10.55 8.45 -1.43
N MET A 191 11.63 9.10 -0.98
CA MET A 191 11.81 10.55 -1.12
C MET A 191 11.88 10.99 -2.58
N GLY A 192 12.61 10.25 -3.43
CA GLY A 192 12.72 10.54 -4.87
C GLY A 192 11.39 10.44 -5.63
N GLY A 193 10.43 9.68 -5.11
CA GLY A 193 9.05 9.59 -5.61
C GLY A 193 8.06 10.52 -4.91
N TRP A 194 8.53 11.42 -4.01
CA TRP A 194 7.63 12.33 -3.30
C TRP A 194 6.96 13.30 -4.26
N ASN A 195 5.65 13.48 -4.10
CA ASN A 195 4.82 14.22 -5.06
C ASN A 195 4.44 15.63 -4.63
N THR A 196 4.91 16.10 -3.47
CA THR A 196 4.63 17.43 -2.94
C THR A 196 5.93 18.23 -2.73
N ALA A 197 5.84 19.55 -2.87
CA ALA A 197 7.01 20.45 -2.90
C ALA A 197 7.77 20.54 -1.57
N ASP A 198 7.21 20.08 -0.48
CA ASP A 198 7.85 20.05 0.85
C ASP A 198 9.10 19.15 0.89
N ALA A 199 9.22 18.17 -0.02
CA ALA A 199 10.43 17.35 -0.17
C ALA A 199 11.54 18.02 -0.99
N ALA A 200 11.26 19.13 -1.70
CA ALA A 200 12.23 19.75 -2.60
C ALA A 200 13.56 20.16 -1.92
N PRO A 201 13.56 20.76 -0.71
CA PRO A 201 14.82 21.13 -0.05
C PRO A 201 15.70 19.91 0.24
N ASP A 202 15.11 18.81 0.72
CA ASP A 202 15.84 17.57 1.04
C ASP A 202 16.40 16.90 -0.21
N LEU A 203 15.58 16.82 -1.25
CA LEU A 203 15.99 16.24 -2.54
C LEU A 203 17.16 17.00 -3.15
N LEU A 204 17.13 18.34 -3.11
CA LEU A 204 18.22 19.17 -3.61
C LEU A 204 19.50 18.98 -2.79
N GLU A 205 19.38 18.95 -1.46
CA GLU A 205 20.50 18.73 -0.57
C GLU A 205 21.15 17.34 -0.80
N LEU A 206 20.35 16.30 -0.86
CA LEU A 206 20.82 14.95 -1.15
C LEU A 206 21.43 14.81 -2.56
N ALA A 207 20.86 15.49 -3.56
CA ALA A 207 21.44 15.54 -4.91
C ALA A 207 22.84 16.17 -4.93
N ARG A 208 23.11 17.13 -4.02
CA ARG A 208 24.42 17.77 -3.86
C ARG A 208 25.43 16.97 -3.06
N THR A 209 24.97 16.40 -1.93
CA THR A 209 25.85 15.92 -0.87
C THR A 209 26.00 14.40 -0.82
N ALA A 210 25.03 13.62 -1.34
CA ALA A 210 25.10 12.16 -1.32
C ALA A 210 26.41 11.68 -1.97
N THR A 211 27.03 10.67 -1.36
CA THR A 211 28.26 10.06 -1.90
C THR A 211 27.98 9.09 -3.03
N SER A 212 26.82 8.41 -2.99
CA SER A 212 26.37 7.47 -4.00
C SER A 212 25.88 8.18 -5.27
N PRO A 213 26.43 7.88 -6.45
CA PRO A 213 25.94 8.42 -7.72
C PRO A 213 24.47 8.05 -8.00
N THR A 214 24.03 6.88 -7.54
CA THR A 214 22.64 6.40 -7.68
C THR A 214 21.68 7.27 -6.85
N ASP A 215 22.06 7.58 -5.62
CA ASP A 215 21.23 8.41 -4.73
C ASP A 215 21.12 9.83 -5.25
N LYS A 216 22.26 10.41 -5.71
CA LYS A 216 22.25 11.71 -6.39
C LYS A 216 21.28 11.76 -7.55
N MET A 217 21.32 10.74 -8.40
CA MET A 217 20.46 10.65 -9.58
C MET A 217 18.98 10.54 -9.18
N ILE A 218 18.65 9.68 -8.20
CA ILE A 218 17.26 9.51 -7.74
C ILE A 218 16.74 10.85 -7.18
N CYS A 219 17.51 11.49 -6.30
CA CYS A 219 17.11 12.76 -5.69
C CYS A 219 17.01 13.89 -6.72
N LEU A 220 17.94 13.99 -7.67
CA LEU A 220 17.87 14.99 -8.75
C LEU A 220 16.64 14.78 -9.65
N ARG A 221 16.32 13.53 -10.00
CA ARG A 221 15.12 13.21 -10.77
C ARG A 221 13.84 13.60 -10.01
N GLY A 222 13.75 13.24 -8.73
CA GLY A 222 12.63 13.63 -7.88
C GLY A 222 12.48 15.16 -7.79
N TYR A 223 13.58 15.85 -7.58
CA TYR A 223 13.60 17.32 -7.53
C TYR A 223 13.11 17.97 -8.84
N LEU A 224 13.58 17.49 -9.99
CA LEU A 224 13.17 17.97 -11.30
C LEU A 224 11.72 17.59 -11.63
N ALA A 225 11.24 16.43 -11.16
CA ALA A 225 9.83 16.07 -11.29
C ALA A 225 8.93 17.07 -10.56
N LEU A 226 9.28 17.45 -9.32
CA LEU A 226 8.56 18.48 -8.57
C LEU A 226 8.58 19.85 -9.30
N ALA A 227 9.71 20.24 -9.89
CA ALA A 227 9.79 21.45 -10.70
C ALA A 227 8.91 21.39 -11.96
N GLY A 228 8.63 20.19 -12.46
CA GLY A 228 7.72 19.96 -13.59
C GLY A 228 6.23 20.05 -13.25
N HIS A 229 5.86 19.94 -11.97
CA HIS A 229 4.45 19.98 -11.56
C HIS A 229 3.86 21.40 -11.68
N GLY A 230 2.65 21.49 -12.26
CA GLY A 230 1.97 22.76 -12.50
C GLY A 230 1.45 23.49 -11.26
N ASP A 231 1.48 22.83 -10.10
CA ASP A 231 0.95 23.37 -8.84
C ASP A 231 1.84 24.44 -8.20
N LEU A 232 3.10 24.55 -8.64
CA LEU A 232 4.04 25.54 -8.15
C LEU A 232 4.04 26.80 -9.02
N PRO A 233 4.23 28.00 -8.43
CA PRO A 233 4.42 29.23 -9.19
C PRO A 233 5.57 29.13 -10.20
N THR A 234 5.40 29.69 -11.37
CA THR A 234 6.40 29.67 -12.47
C THR A 234 7.79 30.08 -12.01
N ASP A 235 7.91 31.18 -11.24
CA ASP A 235 9.19 31.66 -10.73
C ASP A 235 9.88 30.66 -9.79
N GLN A 236 9.11 29.95 -8.97
CA GLN A 236 9.63 28.90 -8.10
C GLN A 236 10.15 27.74 -8.94
N ARG A 237 9.38 27.28 -9.93
CA ARG A 237 9.76 26.21 -10.85
C ARG A 237 11.04 26.54 -11.61
N LEU A 238 11.16 27.79 -12.14
CA LEU A 238 12.37 28.29 -12.78
C LEU A 238 13.57 28.34 -11.83
N THR A 239 13.35 28.74 -10.59
CA THR A 239 14.40 28.76 -9.57
C THR A 239 14.89 27.34 -9.27
N MET A 240 13.98 26.36 -9.15
CA MET A 240 14.33 24.95 -8.98
C MET A 240 15.16 24.42 -10.15
N CYS A 241 14.77 24.72 -11.39
CA CYS A 241 15.55 24.33 -12.57
C CYS A 241 16.96 24.96 -12.58
N ARG A 242 17.09 26.23 -12.20
CA ARG A 242 18.40 26.89 -12.08
C ARG A 242 19.29 26.23 -11.01
N GLN A 243 18.71 25.82 -9.89
CA GLN A 243 19.44 25.12 -8.82
C GLN A 243 19.85 23.69 -9.22
N ALA A 244 19.07 23.02 -10.05
CA ALA A 244 19.37 21.70 -10.58
C ALA A 244 20.40 21.69 -11.71
N ALA A 245 20.48 22.77 -12.49
CA ALA A 245 21.33 22.85 -13.69
C ALA A 245 22.80 22.46 -13.45
N PRO A 246 23.49 22.95 -12.40
CA PRO A 246 24.89 22.56 -12.15
C PRO A 246 25.05 21.08 -11.70
N LEU A 247 23.96 20.41 -11.33
CA LEU A 247 23.95 19.01 -10.89
C LEU A 247 23.65 18.05 -12.04
N ALA A 248 23.03 18.54 -13.13
CA ALA A 248 22.68 17.76 -14.32
C ALA A 248 23.90 17.58 -15.24
N LEU A 249 24.78 16.64 -14.89
CA LEU A 249 26.05 16.43 -15.60
C LEU A 249 25.91 15.46 -16.77
N LYS A 250 25.08 14.42 -16.63
CA LYS A 250 24.84 13.40 -17.64
C LYS A 250 23.75 13.80 -18.61
N ASP A 251 23.79 13.26 -19.81
CA ASP A 251 22.83 13.61 -20.86
C ASP A 251 21.37 13.30 -20.47
N ASP A 252 21.12 12.19 -19.74
CA ASP A 252 19.79 11.88 -19.26
C ASP A 252 19.28 12.87 -18.19
N GLU A 253 20.18 13.37 -17.34
CA GLU A 253 19.87 14.39 -16.34
C GLU A 253 19.59 15.76 -17.02
N LYS A 254 20.36 16.10 -18.06
CA LYS A 254 20.12 17.30 -18.89
C LYS A 254 18.78 17.22 -19.63
N LYS A 255 18.43 16.05 -20.18
CA LYS A 255 17.11 15.83 -20.81
C LYS A 255 15.97 16.06 -19.83
N LEU A 256 16.09 15.56 -18.59
CA LEU A 256 15.09 15.79 -17.55
C LEU A 256 14.96 17.27 -17.19
N LEU A 257 16.09 17.98 -17.06
CA LEU A 257 16.08 19.43 -16.83
C LEU A 257 15.40 20.19 -17.98
N LEU A 258 15.73 19.82 -19.23
CA LEU A 258 15.10 20.43 -20.41
C LEU A 258 13.60 20.13 -20.47
N ALA A 259 13.17 18.92 -20.12
CA ALA A 259 11.75 18.56 -20.05
C ALA A 259 11.02 19.41 -18.99
N ALA A 260 11.61 19.59 -17.80
CA ALA A 260 11.04 20.43 -16.75
C ALA A 260 10.91 21.89 -17.20
N LEU A 261 11.97 22.44 -17.86
CA LEU A 261 11.95 23.81 -18.42
C LEU A 261 10.92 23.96 -19.54
N GLY A 262 10.80 22.98 -20.45
CA GLY A 262 9.82 22.98 -21.54
C GLY A 262 8.37 23.00 -21.01
N GLY A 263 8.09 22.28 -19.92
CA GLY A 263 6.79 22.32 -19.25
C GLY A 263 6.46 23.66 -18.56
N ILE A 264 7.46 24.51 -18.32
CA ILE A 264 7.26 25.85 -17.75
C ILE A 264 6.97 26.89 -18.85
N ALA A 265 7.64 26.76 -20.00
CA ALA A 265 7.54 27.73 -21.10
C ALA A 265 6.22 27.66 -21.89
N SER A 266 5.40 26.61 -21.65
CA SER A 266 4.13 26.41 -22.39
C SER A 266 2.90 27.03 -21.71
N VAL A 267 3.10 27.89 -20.71
CA VAL A 267 2.00 28.63 -20.01
C VAL A 267 2.05 30.16 -20.40
#